data_e7bc628c93a7972c1e731b2a3f768f6e
#
_entry.id   e7bc628c93a7972c1e731b2a3f768f6e
#
_cell.length_a   1.000
_cell.length_b   1.000
_cell.length_c   1.000
_cell.angle_alpha   90.00
_cell.angle_beta   90.00
_cell.angle_gamma   90.00
#
_symmetry.space_group_name_H-M   'P 1'
#
loop_
_entity.id
_entity.type
_entity.pdbx_description
1 polymer ?
#
loop_
_entity_poly.entity_id
_entity_poly.type
_entity_poly.pdbx_seq_one_letter_code
_entity_poly.pdbx_strand_id
1 'polypeptide(L)'
;MTVVVLVAALTAASFGYNLATMGQISRPSGLSMVNAGGFETRYRTWGTTGSAIVLVPGAFETADTFAPLGTVLGTDHRVFAIDLTGTGYSQPSAPFNASHLADQLLAFLTVMRLTGPDAPILVGHSSGAAVVGLAALHGSHAAAGVVFLDGDATPLAVPSLAGALLINPYLTTIVRLALSSSWLIRQIYSSQCGPSCPRLTSAGVEAWRRPLQQPGFESVISYTMRHGIPSMTNAELGQLRAAALPKRVIVGANDPQFTPAGAAQAASRIGAPPPIAVPGRHLTMISSPQQVAAAIRGFISSIHH
;
A
#
# COMPACT_ATOMS: atom_id res chain seq x y z
N MET A 1 35.17 5.26 -29.16
CA MET A 1 35.47 3.89 -28.72
C MET A 1 35.37 3.71 -27.21
N THR A 2 35.99 4.52 -26.38
CA THR A 2 36.00 4.41 -24.90
C THR A 2 34.59 4.39 -24.24
N VAL A 3 33.68 5.27 -24.67
CA VAL A 3 32.30 5.33 -24.12
C VAL A 3 31.50 4.06 -24.43
N VAL A 4 31.60 3.54 -25.63
CA VAL A 4 30.90 2.31 -26.05
C VAL A 4 31.41 1.09 -25.26
N VAL A 5 32.71 1.00 -25.03
CA VAL A 5 33.32 -0.07 -24.22
C VAL A 5 32.84 0.04 -22.75
N LEU A 6 32.82 1.24 -22.21
CA LEU A 6 32.35 1.48 -20.83
C LEU A 6 30.85 1.11 -20.66
N VAL A 7 29.99 1.52 -21.60
CA VAL A 7 28.58 1.14 -21.58
C VAL A 7 28.39 -0.38 -21.69
N ALA A 8 29.12 -1.04 -22.60
CA ALA A 8 29.07 -2.49 -22.75
C ALA A 8 29.51 -3.21 -21.45
N ALA A 9 30.59 -2.74 -20.82
CA ALA A 9 31.08 -3.31 -19.55
C ALA A 9 30.08 -3.14 -18.41
N LEU A 10 29.48 -1.94 -18.27
CA LEU A 10 28.44 -1.67 -17.28
C LEU A 10 27.17 -2.53 -17.51
N THR A 11 26.79 -2.70 -18.77
CA THR A 11 25.66 -3.55 -19.14
C THR A 11 25.93 -5.00 -18.76
N ALA A 12 27.08 -5.53 -19.11
CA ALA A 12 27.48 -6.91 -18.78
C ALA A 12 27.57 -7.11 -17.25
N ALA A 13 28.16 -6.16 -16.54
CA ALA A 13 28.21 -6.19 -15.07
C ALA A 13 26.82 -6.18 -14.43
N SER A 14 25.92 -5.33 -14.93
CA SER A 14 24.52 -5.27 -14.45
C SER A 14 23.78 -6.59 -14.69
N PHE A 15 23.91 -7.17 -15.88
CA PHE A 15 23.31 -8.48 -16.18
C PHE A 15 23.90 -9.58 -15.28
N GLY A 16 25.21 -9.64 -15.12
CA GLY A 16 25.89 -10.62 -14.26
C GLY A 16 25.43 -10.51 -12.81
N TYR A 17 25.37 -9.29 -12.26
CA TYR A 17 24.87 -9.04 -10.91
C TYR A 17 23.40 -9.45 -10.74
N ASN A 18 22.54 -9.08 -11.71
CA ASN A 18 21.13 -9.40 -11.68
C ASN A 18 20.89 -10.91 -11.74
N LEU A 19 21.63 -11.65 -12.57
CA LEU A 19 21.57 -13.11 -12.62
C LEU A 19 22.04 -13.75 -11.30
N ALA A 20 23.14 -13.27 -10.73
CA ALA A 20 23.69 -13.78 -9.48
C ALA A 20 22.76 -13.54 -8.26
N THR A 21 21.91 -12.52 -8.33
CA THR A 21 20.99 -12.16 -7.24
C THR A 21 19.52 -12.53 -7.50
N MET A 22 19.24 -13.13 -8.66
CA MET A 22 17.89 -13.55 -9.05
C MET A 22 17.44 -14.79 -8.24
N GLY A 23 16.24 -14.74 -7.69
CA GLY A 23 15.60 -15.93 -7.09
C GLY A 23 16.19 -16.44 -5.76
N GLN A 24 17.05 -15.66 -5.11
CA GLN A 24 17.72 -16.09 -3.87
C GLN A 24 16.84 -16.04 -2.62
N ILE A 25 15.64 -15.44 -2.70
CA ILE A 25 14.79 -15.27 -1.52
C ILE A 25 13.50 -16.03 -1.69
N SER A 26 13.38 -17.11 -0.94
CA SER A 26 12.15 -17.88 -0.86
C SER A 26 11.10 -17.18 0.02
N ARG A 27 9.84 -17.38 -0.34
CA ARG A 27 8.70 -16.98 0.48
C ARG A 27 8.78 -17.69 1.85
N PRO A 28 8.59 -17.00 2.98
CA PRO A 28 8.54 -17.65 4.29
C PRO A 28 7.44 -18.71 4.35
N SER A 29 7.66 -19.77 5.12
CA SER A 29 6.62 -20.76 5.43
C SER A 29 5.57 -20.16 6.39
N GLY A 30 4.36 -20.73 6.38
CA GLY A 30 3.31 -20.37 7.34
C GLY A 30 2.57 -19.05 7.04
N LEU A 31 2.73 -18.48 5.86
CA LEU A 31 1.92 -17.33 5.43
C LEU A 31 0.49 -17.77 5.11
N SER A 32 -0.49 -16.96 5.53
CA SER A 32 -1.88 -17.15 5.10
C SER A 32 -2.04 -16.70 3.67
N MET A 33 -2.46 -17.61 2.80
CA MET A 33 -2.65 -17.40 1.37
C MET A 33 -4.07 -17.78 0.98
N VAL A 34 -4.62 -17.07 -0.01
CA VAL A 34 -5.92 -17.41 -0.61
C VAL A 34 -5.86 -17.14 -2.12
N ASN A 35 -6.48 -18.02 -2.91
CA ASN A 35 -6.72 -17.73 -4.32
C ASN A 35 -8.03 -16.94 -4.43
N ALA A 36 -7.91 -15.68 -4.77
CA ALA A 36 -9.00 -14.75 -4.91
C ALA A 36 -9.18 -14.40 -6.40
N GLY A 37 -10.03 -15.13 -7.12
CA GLY A 37 -10.31 -14.86 -8.53
C GLY A 37 -9.10 -14.96 -9.47
N GLY A 38 -8.16 -15.86 -9.17
CA GLY A 38 -6.89 -16.02 -9.90
C GLY A 38 -5.72 -15.25 -9.29
N PHE A 39 -5.96 -14.39 -8.31
CA PHE A 39 -4.90 -13.73 -7.54
C PHE A 39 -4.50 -14.59 -6.33
N GLU A 40 -3.31 -15.14 -6.33
CA GLU A 40 -2.74 -15.77 -5.13
C GLU A 40 -2.32 -14.66 -4.15
N THR A 41 -3.23 -14.36 -3.21
CA THR A 41 -3.15 -13.21 -2.31
C THR A 41 -2.71 -13.64 -0.92
N ARG A 42 -1.62 -13.03 -0.44
CA ARG A 42 -1.21 -13.14 0.97
C ARG A 42 -2.01 -12.17 1.81
N TYR A 43 -2.43 -12.62 3.00
CA TYR A 43 -3.14 -11.78 3.96
C TYR A 43 -2.71 -12.03 5.40
N ARG A 44 -3.07 -11.11 6.29
CA ARG A 44 -2.98 -11.25 7.75
C ARG A 44 -4.33 -10.98 8.38
N THR A 45 -4.54 -11.54 9.56
CA THR A 45 -5.77 -11.34 10.34
C THR A 45 -5.46 -11.02 11.79
N TRP A 46 -6.34 -10.23 12.42
CA TRP A 46 -6.37 -9.95 13.85
C TRP A 46 -7.83 -9.89 14.30
N GLY A 47 -8.10 -10.42 15.52
CA GLY A 47 -9.46 -10.47 16.06
C GLY A 47 -10.38 -11.45 15.34
N THR A 48 -11.45 -11.81 16.00
CA THR A 48 -12.43 -12.82 15.52
C THR A 48 -13.88 -12.36 15.64
N THR A 49 -14.11 -11.21 16.25
CA THR A 49 -15.45 -10.68 16.57
C THR A 49 -15.65 -9.28 16.00
N GLY A 50 -16.87 -8.80 15.98
CA GLY A 50 -17.22 -7.46 15.51
C GLY A 50 -17.27 -7.31 13.99
N SER A 51 -17.48 -6.08 13.52
CA SER A 51 -17.51 -5.75 12.09
C SER A 51 -16.16 -5.93 11.44
N ALA A 52 -16.17 -6.17 10.14
CA ALA A 52 -14.93 -6.41 9.39
C ALA A 52 -14.25 -5.09 8.99
N ILE A 53 -12.92 -5.07 9.04
CA ILE A 53 -12.07 -4.00 8.54
C ILE A 53 -11.03 -4.64 7.61
N VAL A 54 -10.85 -4.08 6.40
CA VAL A 54 -9.81 -4.52 5.47
C VAL A 54 -8.82 -3.39 5.23
N LEU A 55 -7.55 -3.64 5.56
CA LEU A 55 -6.43 -2.71 5.46
C LEU A 55 -5.67 -2.98 4.16
N VAL A 56 -5.52 -1.95 3.33
CA VAL A 56 -4.88 -2.02 2.01
C VAL A 56 -3.64 -1.14 2.00
N PRO A 57 -2.46 -1.72 1.76
CA PRO A 57 -1.19 -0.99 1.83
C PRO A 57 -0.98 -0.01 0.68
N GLY A 58 -0.09 0.94 0.92
CA GLY A 58 0.43 1.84 -0.08
C GLY A 58 1.48 1.21 -1.00
N ALA A 59 2.07 2.03 -1.86
CA ALA A 59 3.13 1.58 -2.75
C ALA A 59 4.33 1.05 -1.96
N PHE A 60 4.80 -0.14 -2.34
CA PHE A 60 5.97 -0.83 -1.75
C PHE A 60 5.80 -1.25 -0.28
N GLU A 61 4.59 -1.20 0.25
CA GLU A 61 4.24 -1.70 1.57
C GLU A 61 3.61 -3.08 1.52
N THR A 62 3.36 -3.66 2.68
CA THR A 62 2.77 -4.98 2.84
C THR A 62 1.75 -5.00 3.97
N ALA A 63 0.99 -6.08 4.08
CA ALA A 63 0.09 -6.32 5.22
C ALA A 63 0.81 -6.29 6.58
N ASP A 64 2.14 -6.53 6.60
CA ASP A 64 2.92 -6.49 7.84
C ASP A 64 3.08 -5.06 8.39
N THR A 65 3.03 -4.04 7.52
CA THR A 65 3.08 -2.63 7.92
C THR A 65 1.93 -2.26 8.88
N PHE A 66 0.80 -2.94 8.76
CA PHE A 66 -0.37 -2.73 9.61
C PHE A 66 -0.35 -3.50 10.93
N ALA A 67 0.70 -4.26 11.25
CA ALA A 67 0.68 -5.10 12.45
C ALA A 67 0.36 -4.33 13.75
N PRO A 68 0.91 -3.13 14.03
CA PRO A 68 0.54 -2.38 15.22
C PRO A 68 -0.94 -1.96 15.23
N LEU A 69 -1.45 -1.42 14.12
CA LEU A 69 -2.85 -1.00 14.01
C LEU A 69 -3.80 -2.21 14.05
N GLY A 70 -3.46 -3.29 13.33
CA GLY A 70 -4.25 -4.52 13.31
C GLY A 70 -4.39 -5.16 14.70
N THR A 71 -3.33 -5.12 15.50
CA THR A 71 -3.37 -5.60 16.90
C THR A 71 -4.33 -4.77 17.75
N VAL A 72 -4.33 -3.43 17.58
CA VAL A 72 -5.23 -2.55 18.34
C VAL A 72 -6.69 -2.70 17.89
N LEU A 73 -6.96 -2.74 16.59
CA LEU A 73 -8.32 -2.91 16.07
C LEU A 73 -8.86 -4.33 16.30
N GLY A 74 -7.99 -5.34 16.31
CA GLY A 74 -8.35 -6.73 16.51
C GLY A 74 -8.89 -7.07 17.91
N THR A 75 -8.88 -6.13 18.84
CA THR A 75 -9.49 -6.32 20.18
C THR A 75 -11.02 -6.38 20.12
N ASP A 76 -11.63 -5.75 19.11
CA ASP A 76 -13.09 -5.61 18.97
C ASP A 76 -13.62 -5.72 17.54
N HIS A 77 -12.73 -5.92 16.55
CA HIS A 77 -13.07 -6.05 15.14
C HIS A 77 -12.38 -7.24 14.49
N ARG A 78 -12.96 -7.78 13.41
CA ARG A 78 -12.31 -8.73 12.50
C ARG A 78 -11.47 -7.94 11.51
N VAL A 79 -10.17 -7.92 11.67
CA VAL A 79 -9.25 -7.12 10.84
C VAL A 79 -8.50 -8.02 9.87
N PHE A 80 -8.47 -7.62 8.62
CA PHE A 80 -7.70 -8.25 7.55
C PHE A 80 -6.75 -7.22 6.97
N ALA A 81 -5.56 -7.63 6.57
CA ALA A 81 -4.67 -6.83 5.73
C ALA A 81 -4.16 -7.70 4.59
N ILE A 82 -4.10 -7.17 3.38
CA ILE A 82 -3.67 -7.91 2.19
C ILE A 82 -2.33 -7.38 1.67
N ASP A 83 -1.54 -8.25 1.04
CA ASP A 83 -0.48 -7.82 0.14
C ASP A 83 -1.09 -7.62 -1.26
N LEU A 84 -0.88 -6.46 -1.86
CA LEU A 84 -1.30 -6.22 -3.25
C LEU A 84 -0.42 -7.03 -4.22
N THR A 85 -0.99 -7.39 -5.37
CA THR A 85 -0.25 -8.18 -6.38
C THR A 85 1.06 -7.49 -6.78
N GLY A 86 2.13 -8.27 -6.79
CA GLY A 86 3.49 -7.79 -7.08
C GLY A 86 4.21 -7.11 -5.92
N THR A 87 3.55 -6.94 -4.75
CA THR A 87 4.19 -6.49 -3.52
C THR A 87 4.03 -7.52 -2.43
N GLY A 88 4.86 -7.45 -1.42
CA GLY A 88 4.80 -8.42 -0.33
C GLY A 88 5.06 -9.84 -0.82
N TYR A 89 4.16 -10.73 -0.42
CA TYR A 89 4.23 -12.15 -0.75
C TYR A 89 3.08 -12.61 -1.65
N SER A 90 2.24 -11.71 -2.14
CA SER A 90 1.24 -12.01 -3.17
C SER A 90 1.89 -12.26 -4.52
N GLN A 91 1.28 -13.13 -5.33
CA GLN A 91 1.80 -13.45 -6.66
C GLN A 91 1.70 -12.21 -7.57
N PRO A 92 2.75 -11.88 -8.34
CA PRO A 92 2.70 -10.79 -9.30
C PRO A 92 1.68 -11.06 -10.42
N SER A 93 0.79 -10.12 -10.65
CA SER A 93 -0.16 -10.12 -11.77
C SER A 93 -0.28 -8.68 -12.30
N ALA A 94 0.21 -8.45 -13.50
CA ALA A 94 0.13 -7.15 -14.16
C ALA A 94 -1.27 -6.96 -14.81
N PRO A 95 -1.68 -5.71 -15.06
CA PRO A 95 -1.00 -4.44 -14.77
C PRO A 95 -1.11 -4.02 -13.30
N PHE A 96 -0.14 -3.22 -12.80
CA PHE A 96 -0.12 -2.77 -11.40
C PHE A 96 -0.80 -1.39 -11.24
N ASN A 97 -1.89 -1.13 -11.96
CA ASN A 97 -2.70 0.07 -11.83
C ASN A 97 -3.78 -0.10 -10.76
N ALA A 98 -4.37 1.01 -10.32
CA ALA A 98 -5.34 1.00 -9.23
C ALA A 98 -6.59 0.15 -9.52
N SER A 99 -7.05 0.09 -10.79
CA SER A 99 -8.21 -0.72 -11.18
C SER A 99 -7.94 -2.21 -11.00
N HIS A 100 -6.81 -2.71 -11.52
CA HIS A 100 -6.45 -4.13 -11.38
C HIS A 100 -6.18 -4.53 -9.92
N LEU A 101 -5.62 -3.64 -9.13
CA LEU A 101 -5.45 -3.84 -7.68
C LEU A 101 -6.80 -3.84 -6.95
N ALA A 102 -7.76 -3.03 -7.40
CA ALA A 102 -9.13 -3.05 -6.88
C ALA A 102 -9.86 -4.36 -7.24
N ASP A 103 -9.63 -4.91 -8.44
CA ASP A 103 -10.17 -6.23 -8.83
C ASP A 103 -9.64 -7.34 -7.90
N GLN A 104 -8.35 -7.32 -7.54
CA GLN A 104 -7.79 -8.24 -6.54
C GLN A 104 -8.50 -8.07 -5.19
N LEU A 105 -8.69 -6.83 -4.73
CA LEU A 105 -9.39 -6.57 -3.47
C LEU A 105 -10.83 -7.08 -3.50
N LEU A 106 -11.58 -6.82 -4.57
CA LEU A 106 -12.95 -7.31 -4.74
C LEU A 106 -13.03 -8.83 -4.75
N ALA A 107 -12.10 -9.48 -5.43
CA ALA A 107 -12.01 -10.95 -5.44
C ALA A 107 -11.69 -11.49 -4.03
N PHE A 108 -10.78 -10.83 -3.29
CA PHE A 108 -10.49 -11.18 -1.90
C PHE A 108 -11.73 -11.04 -1.00
N LEU A 109 -12.47 -9.92 -1.09
CA LEU A 109 -13.70 -9.70 -0.32
C LEU A 109 -14.73 -10.80 -0.58
N THR A 110 -14.87 -11.20 -1.85
CA THR A 110 -15.80 -12.24 -2.26
C THR A 110 -15.46 -13.60 -1.65
N VAL A 111 -14.19 -14.02 -1.76
CA VAL A 111 -13.73 -15.32 -1.23
C VAL A 111 -13.80 -15.36 0.30
N MET A 112 -13.51 -14.24 0.95
CA MET A 112 -13.59 -14.11 2.41
C MET A 112 -15.01 -13.87 2.93
N ARG A 113 -16.03 -13.80 2.03
CA ARG A 113 -17.43 -13.53 2.35
C ARG A 113 -17.63 -12.20 3.09
N LEU A 114 -16.90 -11.19 2.66
CA LEU A 114 -16.92 -9.83 3.20
C LEU A 114 -17.67 -8.88 2.25
N THR A 115 -18.91 -9.21 1.91
CA THR A 115 -19.74 -8.43 0.99
C THR A 115 -21.18 -8.37 1.50
N GLY A 116 -21.98 -7.44 1.00
CA GLY A 116 -23.37 -7.28 1.40
C GLY A 116 -23.53 -6.88 2.87
N PRO A 117 -24.27 -7.63 3.69
CA PRO A 117 -24.45 -7.32 5.12
C PRO A 117 -23.15 -7.38 5.92
N ASP A 118 -22.18 -8.18 5.46
CA ASP A 118 -20.85 -8.32 6.07
C ASP A 118 -19.78 -7.42 5.41
N ALA A 119 -20.20 -6.45 4.58
CA ALA A 119 -19.28 -5.54 3.92
C ALA A 119 -18.38 -4.81 4.92
N PRO A 120 -17.07 -4.77 4.70
CA PRO A 120 -16.12 -4.19 5.64
C PRO A 120 -16.02 -2.68 5.52
N ILE A 121 -15.40 -2.05 6.51
CA ILE A 121 -14.73 -0.77 6.29
C ILE A 121 -13.42 -1.03 5.55
N LEU A 122 -13.27 -0.41 4.38
CA LEU A 122 -12.03 -0.46 3.62
C LEU A 122 -11.13 0.71 4.03
N VAL A 123 -9.92 0.41 4.47
CA VAL A 123 -8.91 1.41 4.86
C VAL A 123 -7.74 1.33 3.91
N GLY A 124 -7.55 2.34 3.08
CA GLY A 124 -6.42 2.41 2.15
C GLY A 124 -5.37 3.39 2.63
N HIS A 125 -4.14 2.91 2.81
CA HIS A 125 -3.00 3.75 3.18
C HIS A 125 -2.31 4.30 1.92
N SER A 126 -1.96 5.59 1.93
CA SER A 126 -1.22 6.20 0.82
C SER A 126 -1.90 5.93 -0.53
N SER A 127 -1.21 5.36 -1.52
CA SER A 127 -1.81 4.94 -2.81
C SER A 127 -2.85 3.83 -2.68
N GLY A 128 -2.90 3.09 -1.58
CA GLY A 128 -3.99 2.16 -1.27
C GLY A 128 -5.36 2.84 -1.15
N ALA A 129 -5.39 4.16 -0.91
CA ALA A 129 -6.61 4.96 -0.97
C ALA A 129 -7.30 4.87 -2.34
N ALA A 130 -6.53 4.85 -3.44
CA ALA A 130 -7.08 4.68 -4.79
C ALA A 130 -7.68 3.28 -4.98
N VAL A 131 -7.04 2.26 -4.43
CA VAL A 131 -7.50 0.87 -4.54
C VAL A 131 -8.83 0.69 -3.80
N VAL A 132 -8.95 1.17 -2.56
CA VAL A 132 -10.20 1.06 -1.80
C VAL A 132 -11.30 1.95 -2.39
N GLY A 133 -10.95 3.11 -2.92
CA GLY A 133 -11.90 4.00 -3.60
C GLY A 133 -12.51 3.35 -4.84
N LEU A 134 -11.68 2.74 -5.71
CA LEU A 134 -12.15 2.04 -6.91
C LEU A 134 -12.90 0.75 -6.56
N ALA A 135 -12.44 -0.03 -5.59
CA ALA A 135 -13.18 -1.21 -5.15
C ALA A 135 -14.58 -0.86 -4.63
N ALA A 136 -14.70 0.24 -3.91
CA ALA A 136 -16.01 0.73 -3.44
C ALA A 136 -16.93 1.24 -4.56
N LEU A 137 -16.36 1.74 -5.67
CA LEU A 137 -17.13 2.16 -6.86
C LEU A 137 -17.55 0.98 -7.73
N HIS A 138 -16.66 0.01 -7.94
CA HIS A 138 -16.88 -1.09 -8.88
C HIS A 138 -17.64 -2.25 -8.24
N GLY A 139 -17.52 -2.45 -6.93
CA GLY A 139 -18.16 -3.55 -6.22
C GLY A 139 -19.49 -3.15 -5.61
N SER A 140 -20.59 -3.72 -6.12
CA SER A 140 -21.89 -3.56 -5.47
C SER A 140 -21.83 -4.13 -4.04
N HIS A 141 -22.09 -3.26 -3.06
CA HIS A 141 -22.04 -3.64 -1.62
C HIS A 141 -20.70 -4.22 -1.15
N ALA A 142 -19.59 -3.77 -1.73
CA ALA A 142 -18.23 -4.23 -1.35
C ALA A 142 -17.67 -3.54 -0.11
N ALA A 143 -18.26 -2.40 0.30
CA ALA A 143 -17.81 -1.64 1.45
C ALA A 143 -18.98 -1.02 2.21
N ALA A 144 -18.95 -1.06 3.53
CA ALA A 144 -19.82 -0.28 4.41
C ALA A 144 -19.34 1.18 4.54
N GLY A 145 -18.09 1.45 4.25
CA GLY A 145 -17.49 2.77 4.22
C GLY A 145 -16.01 2.69 3.81
N VAL A 146 -15.43 3.83 3.43
CA VAL A 146 -14.01 3.93 3.05
C VAL A 146 -13.27 4.94 3.91
N VAL A 147 -12.03 4.60 4.25
CA VAL A 147 -11.10 5.48 4.97
C VAL A 147 -9.85 5.65 4.11
N PHE A 148 -9.49 6.89 3.79
CA PHE A 148 -8.21 7.26 3.22
C PHE A 148 -7.28 7.62 4.38
N LEU A 149 -6.27 6.78 4.59
CA LEU A 149 -5.26 6.94 5.62
C LEU A 149 -3.97 7.44 4.98
N ASP A 150 -3.53 8.64 5.32
CA ASP A 150 -2.31 9.26 4.80
C ASP A 150 -2.22 9.24 3.26
N GLY A 151 -3.35 9.45 2.56
CA GLY A 151 -3.42 9.39 1.09
C GLY A 151 -4.62 10.15 0.51
N ASP A 152 -4.51 10.59 -0.74
CA ASP A 152 -5.54 11.36 -1.46
C ASP A 152 -6.04 10.70 -2.74
N ALA A 153 -5.46 9.55 -3.09
CA ALA A 153 -5.74 8.80 -4.32
C ALA A 153 -5.49 9.57 -5.63
N THR A 154 -4.82 10.73 -5.59
CA THR A 154 -4.56 11.53 -6.79
C THR A 154 -3.30 11.09 -7.53
N PRO A 155 -3.22 11.29 -8.87
CA PRO A 155 -2.03 10.97 -9.62
C PRO A 155 -0.84 11.82 -9.17
N LEU A 156 0.29 11.16 -8.90
CA LEU A 156 1.58 11.84 -8.79
C LEU A 156 2.16 12.00 -10.20
N ALA A 157 2.56 13.23 -10.55
CA ALA A 157 3.27 13.47 -11.80
C ALA A 157 4.63 12.75 -11.77
N VAL A 158 4.83 11.79 -12.65
CA VAL A 158 6.14 11.17 -12.84
C VAL A 158 6.87 11.97 -13.91
N PRO A 159 8.09 12.49 -13.64
CA PRO A 159 8.88 13.15 -14.66
C PRO A 159 9.18 12.16 -15.81
N SER A 160 8.69 12.44 -17.00
CA SER A 160 8.79 11.55 -18.18
C SER A 160 10.23 11.18 -18.54
N LEU A 161 11.19 12.08 -18.23
CA LEU A 161 12.60 11.85 -18.48
C LEU A 161 13.23 10.82 -17.53
N ALA A 162 12.82 10.79 -16.26
CA ALA A 162 13.34 9.81 -15.29
C ALA A 162 12.94 8.38 -15.66
N GLY A 163 11.70 8.16 -16.12
CA GLY A 163 11.22 6.86 -16.56
C GLY A 163 11.93 6.33 -17.81
N ALA A 164 12.37 7.22 -18.71
CA ALA A 164 13.10 6.85 -19.93
C ALA A 164 14.56 6.44 -19.66
N LEU A 165 15.19 6.96 -18.60
CA LEU A 165 16.58 6.68 -18.23
C LEU A 165 16.75 5.44 -17.35
N LEU A 166 15.67 5.01 -16.66
CA LEU A 166 15.70 3.85 -15.77
C LEU A 166 15.21 2.60 -16.49
N ILE A 167 16.01 2.14 -17.45
CA ILE A 167 15.78 0.91 -18.22
C ILE A 167 16.51 -0.29 -17.60
N ASN A 168 15.94 -1.49 -17.79
CA ASN A 168 16.68 -2.72 -17.49
C ASN A 168 17.88 -2.90 -18.42
N PRO A 169 19.04 -3.43 -17.92
CA PRO A 169 19.21 -4.07 -16.60
C PRO A 169 19.55 -3.12 -15.44
N TYR A 170 19.80 -1.84 -15.70
CA TYR A 170 20.35 -0.90 -14.71
C TYR A 170 19.36 -0.61 -13.56
N LEU A 171 18.08 -0.43 -13.86
CA LEU A 171 17.05 -0.19 -12.84
C LEU A 171 17.01 -1.35 -11.83
N THR A 172 16.95 -2.59 -12.31
CA THR A 172 16.98 -3.77 -11.45
C THR A 172 18.24 -3.81 -10.57
N THR A 173 19.40 -3.50 -11.13
CA THR A 173 20.67 -3.43 -10.38
C THR A 173 20.60 -2.38 -9.28
N ILE A 174 20.13 -1.17 -9.58
CA ILE A 174 20.01 -0.07 -8.63
C ILE A 174 19.06 -0.44 -7.49
N VAL A 175 17.88 -0.99 -7.81
CA VAL A 175 16.90 -1.43 -6.82
C VAL A 175 17.49 -2.50 -5.89
N ARG A 176 18.14 -3.52 -6.43
CA ARG A 176 18.76 -4.59 -5.64
C ARG A 176 19.89 -4.08 -4.74
N LEU A 177 20.73 -3.20 -5.26
CA LEU A 177 21.78 -2.55 -4.47
C LEU A 177 21.18 -1.69 -3.35
N ALA A 178 20.15 -0.90 -3.64
CA ALA A 178 19.44 -0.10 -2.63
C ALA A 178 18.83 -0.98 -1.55
N LEU A 179 18.14 -2.05 -1.92
CA LEU A 179 17.56 -3.02 -0.98
C LEU A 179 18.62 -3.80 -0.19
N SER A 180 19.86 -3.94 -0.67
CA SER A 180 20.94 -4.56 0.11
C SER A 180 21.42 -3.69 1.26
N SER A 181 21.19 -2.37 1.21
CA SER A 181 21.65 -1.41 2.20
C SER A 181 20.72 -1.32 3.42
N SER A 182 21.11 -1.91 4.54
CA SER A 182 20.37 -1.78 5.81
C SER A 182 20.29 -0.34 6.30
N TRP A 183 21.31 0.48 6.00
CA TRP A 183 21.31 1.90 6.32
C TRP A 183 20.21 2.64 5.55
N LEU A 184 20.11 2.42 4.24
CA LEU A 184 19.11 3.07 3.39
C LEU A 184 17.68 2.69 3.82
N ILE A 185 17.43 1.42 4.12
CA ILE A 185 16.12 0.96 4.63
C ILE A 185 15.77 1.68 5.93
N ARG A 186 16.71 1.79 6.88
CA ARG A 186 16.47 2.54 8.13
C ARG A 186 16.20 4.01 7.88
N GLN A 187 16.90 4.64 6.94
CA GLN A 187 16.68 6.06 6.62
C GLN A 187 15.30 6.29 6.00
N ILE A 188 14.90 5.47 5.03
CA ILE A 188 13.58 5.54 4.41
C ILE A 188 12.49 5.34 5.48
N TYR A 189 12.59 4.27 6.27
CA TYR A 189 11.66 4.03 7.36
C TYR A 189 11.55 5.21 8.34
N SER A 190 12.68 5.73 8.81
CA SER A 190 12.71 6.84 9.78
C SER A 190 12.15 8.13 9.20
N SER A 191 12.38 8.41 7.91
CA SER A 191 11.83 9.58 7.25
C SER A 191 10.30 9.51 7.13
N GLN A 192 9.77 8.32 6.86
CA GLN A 192 8.33 8.08 6.71
C GLN A 192 7.60 7.99 8.06
N CYS A 193 8.21 7.32 9.00
CA CYS A 193 7.58 7.00 10.28
C CYS A 193 7.74 8.11 11.33
N GLY A 194 8.89 8.77 11.35
CA GLY A 194 9.19 9.87 12.29
C GLY A 194 9.77 9.39 13.63
N PRO A 195 9.98 10.34 14.57
CA PRO A 195 10.70 10.08 15.82
C PRO A 195 9.94 9.23 16.83
N SER A 196 8.61 9.16 16.73
CA SER A 196 7.76 8.34 17.61
C SER A 196 7.75 6.86 17.26
N CYS A 197 8.36 6.48 16.14
CA CYS A 197 8.41 5.10 15.72
C CYS A 197 9.55 4.31 16.37
N PRO A 198 9.36 3.01 16.60
CA PRO A 198 10.44 2.17 17.09
C PRO A 198 11.58 2.12 16.06
N ARG A 199 12.82 2.13 16.54
CA ARG A 199 13.98 1.95 15.67
C ARG A 199 13.97 0.54 15.08
N LEU A 200 14.25 0.40 13.80
CA LEU A 200 14.36 -0.91 13.18
C LEU A 200 15.60 -1.66 13.71
N THR A 201 15.36 -2.80 14.33
CA THR A 201 16.39 -3.81 14.61
C THR A 201 16.88 -4.44 13.31
N SER A 202 17.88 -5.31 13.36
CA SER A 202 18.28 -6.08 12.16
C SER A 202 17.14 -6.96 11.64
N ALA A 203 16.39 -7.61 12.53
CA ALA A 203 15.20 -8.37 12.15
C ALA A 203 14.10 -7.48 11.53
N GLY A 204 13.91 -6.26 12.08
CA GLY A 204 12.99 -5.27 11.50
C GLY A 204 13.40 -4.84 10.09
N VAL A 205 14.69 -4.63 9.83
CA VAL A 205 15.21 -4.33 8.49
C VAL A 205 14.91 -5.48 7.53
N GLU A 206 15.11 -6.73 7.95
CA GLU A 206 14.79 -7.90 7.11
C GLU A 206 13.29 -8.04 6.86
N ALA A 207 12.45 -7.73 7.84
CA ALA A 207 10.99 -7.73 7.66
C ALA A 207 10.53 -6.72 6.58
N TRP A 208 11.19 -5.57 6.48
CA TRP A 208 10.95 -4.61 5.41
C TRP A 208 11.59 -5.01 4.07
N ARG A 209 12.80 -5.56 4.09
CA ARG A 209 13.58 -5.91 2.90
C ARG A 209 13.02 -7.11 2.15
N ARG A 210 12.76 -8.21 2.85
CA ARG A 210 12.42 -9.51 2.26
C ARG A 210 11.20 -9.47 1.34
N PRO A 211 10.09 -8.79 1.68
CA PRO A 211 8.95 -8.65 0.78
C PRO A 211 9.29 -7.93 -0.54
N LEU A 212 10.21 -6.94 -0.48
CA LEU A 212 10.62 -6.15 -1.64
C LEU A 212 11.65 -6.88 -2.52
N GLN A 213 12.13 -8.03 -2.09
CA GLN A 213 13.05 -8.89 -2.85
C GLN A 213 12.34 -10.11 -3.46
N GLN A 214 11.01 -10.21 -3.34
CA GLN A 214 10.26 -11.29 -3.94
C GLN A 214 10.27 -11.19 -5.48
N PRO A 215 10.20 -12.32 -6.19
CA PRO A 215 10.10 -12.33 -7.65
C PRO A 215 8.93 -11.45 -8.12
N GLY A 216 9.16 -10.62 -9.13
CA GLY A 216 8.16 -9.72 -9.71
C GLY A 216 8.14 -8.30 -9.14
N PHE A 217 8.78 -8.03 -8.00
CA PHE A 217 8.84 -6.69 -7.42
C PHE A 217 9.50 -5.67 -8.37
N GLU A 218 10.56 -6.06 -9.10
CA GLU A 218 11.18 -5.19 -10.09
C GLU A 218 10.22 -4.80 -11.22
N SER A 219 9.25 -5.65 -11.56
CA SER A 219 8.19 -5.32 -12.53
C SER A 219 7.26 -4.24 -12.00
N VAL A 220 6.94 -4.28 -10.71
CA VAL A 220 6.16 -3.23 -10.04
C VAL A 220 6.92 -1.90 -10.05
N ILE A 221 8.21 -1.89 -9.67
CA ILE A 221 9.05 -0.70 -9.74
C ILE A 221 9.09 -0.14 -11.16
N SER A 222 9.36 -1.00 -12.14
CA SER A 222 9.43 -0.61 -13.56
C SER A 222 8.08 -0.05 -14.07
N TYR A 223 6.96 -0.62 -13.62
CA TYR A 223 5.63 -0.13 -13.93
C TYR A 223 5.38 1.24 -13.27
N THR A 224 5.64 1.37 -11.98
CA THR A 224 5.45 2.60 -11.22
C THR A 224 6.30 3.76 -11.77
N MET A 225 7.53 3.49 -12.17
CA MET A 225 8.41 4.51 -12.78
C MET A 225 7.90 5.02 -14.12
N ARG A 226 7.11 4.23 -14.86
CA ARG A 226 6.54 4.62 -16.16
C ARG A 226 5.15 5.21 -16.05
N HIS A 227 4.33 4.74 -15.13
CA HIS A 227 2.89 5.04 -15.07
C HIS A 227 2.48 5.79 -13.80
N GLY A 228 3.38 5.96 -12.83
CA GLY A 228 3.07 6.50 -11.51
C GLY A 228 2.57 5.43 -10.52
N ILE A 229 2.34 5.87 -9.29
CA ILE A 229 1.71 5.04 -8.26
C ILE A 229 0.22 4.85 -8.57
N PRO A 230 -0.43 3.79 -8.03
CA PRO A 230 -1.87 3.61 -8.14
C PRO A 230 -2.65 4.87 -7.74
N SER A 231 -3.54 5.32 -8.60
CA SER A 231 -4.30 6.57 -8.42
C SER A 231 -5.67 6.50 -9.12
N MET A 232 -6.57 7.39 -8.73
CA MET A 232 -7.88 7.59 -9.34
C MET A 232 -7.86 8.82 -10.26
N THR A 233 -8.60 8.77 -11.32
CA THR A 233 -8.87 9.93 -12.18
C THR A 233 -9.78 10.94 -11.47
N ASN A 234 -9.81 12.20 -11.95
CA ASN A 234 -10.75 13.19 -11.42
C ASN A 234 -12.21 12.77 -11.60
N ALA A 235 -12.53 12.04 -12.67
CA ALA A 235 -13.87 11.50 -12.90
C ALA A 235 -14.27 10.47 -11.85
N GLU A 236 -13.39 9.53 -11.54
CA GLU A 236 -13.60 8.51 -10.50
C GLU A 236 -13.70 9.12 -9.10
N LEU A 237 -12.87 10.12 -8.77
CA LEU A 237 -12.99 10.88 -7.52
C LEU A 237 -14.34 11.59 -7.43
N GLY A 238 -14.83 12.16 -8.56
CA GLY A 238 -16.16 12.75 -8.66
C GLY A 238 -17.29 11.73 -8.47
N GLN A 239 -17.15 10.53 -9.01
CA GLN A 239 -18.09 9.42 -8.80
C GLN A 239 -18.09 8.98 -7.34
N LEU A 240 -16.90 8.86 -6.71
CA LEU A 240 -16.79 8.52 -5.29
C LEU A 240 -17.44 9.61 -4.42
N ARG A 241 -17.27 10.90 -4.78
CA ARG A 241 -17.95 12.02 -4.11
C ARG A 241 -19.47 11.88 -4.16
N ALA A 242 -20.02 11.52 -5.31
CA ALA A 242 -21.46 11.39 -5.55
C ALA A 242 -22.06 10.12 -4.92
N ALA A 243 -21.25 9.11 -4.64
CA ALA A 243 -21.70 7.86 -4.05
C ALA A 243 -22.23 8.08 -2.62
N ALA A 244 -23.39 7.49 -2.31
CA ALA A 244 -23.99 7.50 -0.97
C ALA A 244 -23.27 6.51 -0.03
N LEU A 245 -21.94 6.54 -0.04
CA LEU A 245 -21.07 5.70 0.78
C LEU A 245 -20.39 6.57 1.83
N PRO A 246 -20.39 6.19 3.12
CA PRO A 246 -19.63 6.89 4.16
C PRO A 246 -18.13 6.93 3.84
N LYS A 247 -17.51 8.09 4.05
CA LYS A 247 -16.11 8.36 3.72
C LYS A 247 -15.42 9.10 4.85
N ARG A 248 -14.15 8.82 5.09
CA ARG A 248 -13.32 9.51 6.07
C ARG A 248 -11.89 9.67 5.54
N VAL A 249 -11.24 10.78 5.90
CA VAL A 249 -9.81 10.99 5.69
C VAL A 249 -9.14 11.12 7.06
N ILE A 250 -8.05 10.37 7.26
CA ILE A 250 -7.20 10.42 8.46
C ILE A 250 -5.78 10.74 7.98
N VAL A 251 -5.09 11.65 8.66
CA VAL A 251 -3.77 12.11 8.23
C VAL A 251 -2.82 12.31 9.41
N GLY A 252 -1.55 12.01 9.22
CA GLY A 252 -0.48 12.36 10.13
C GLY A 252 -0.26 13.89 10.17
N ALA A 253 -0.29 14.46 11.37
CA ALA A 253 -0.17 15.91 11.55
C ALA A 253 1.16 16.48 11.00
N ASN A 254 2.19 15.64 10.89
CA ASN A 254 3.52 16.00 10.39
C ASN A 254 3.90 15.19 9.14
N ASP A 255 2.91 14.69 8.38
CA ASP A 255 3.18 13.94 7.15
C ASP A 255 3.80 14.87 6.09
N PRO A 256 5.03 14.57 5.62
CA PRO A 256 5.70 15.41 4.63
C PRO A 256 5.19 15.15 3.20
N GLN A 257 4.53 14.04 2.94
CA GLN A 257 4.02 13.66 1.62
C GLN A 257 2.56 14.05 1.45
N PHE A 258 1.76 13.86 2.50
CA PHE A 258 0.34 14.14 2.51
C PHE A 258 0.01 15.08 3.68
N THR A 259 0.17 16.38 3.44
CA THR A 259 -0.02 17.40 4.48
C THR A 259 -1.47 17.49 4.95
N PRO A 260 -1.75 18.02 6.16
CA PRO A 260 -3.13 18.29 6.60
C PRO A 260 -3.94 19.16 5.65
N ALA A 261 -3.29 20.11 4.95
CA ALA A 261 -3.94 20.92 3.91
C ALA A 261 -4.32 20.08 2.68
N GLY A 262 -3.42 19.19 2.24
CA GLY A 262 -3.71 18.19 1.19
C GLY A 262 -4.84 17.26 1.60
N ALA A 263 -4.88 16.82 2.86
CA ALA A 263 -5.94 16.00 3.40
C ALA A 263 -7.32 16.70 3.38
N ALA A 264 -7.36 18.00 3.69
CA ALA A 264 -8.59 18.80 3.58
C ALA A 264 -9.10 18.89 2.13
N GLN A 265 -8.19 19.04 1.17
CA GLN A 265 -8.53 19.00 -0.26
C GLN A 265 -9.02 17.62 -0.69
N ALA A 266 -8.37 16.54 -0.25
CA ALA A 266 -8.79 15.17 -0.53
C ALA A 266 -10.18 14.89 0.02
N ALA A 267 -10.46 15.27 1.27
CA ALA A 267 -11.77 15.13 1.89
C ALA A 267 -12.85 15.85 1.08
N SER A 268 -12.58 17.10 0.67
CA SER A 268 -13.50 17.84 -0.21
C SER A 268 -13.73 17.17 -1.55
N ARG A 269 -12.69 16.62 -2.18
CA ARG A 269 -12.80 15.94 -3.50
C ARG A 269 -13.69 14.71 -3.44
N ILE A 270 -13.60 13.92 -2.38
CA ILE A 270 -14.41 12.69 -2.22
C ILE A 270 -15.72 12.90 -1.46
N GLY A 271 -16.03 14.13 -1.03
CA GLY A 271 -17.23 14.43 -0.26
C GLY A 271 -17.22 13.87 1.18
N ALA A 272 -16.03 13.74 1.77
CA ALA A 272 -15.87 13.36 3.16
C ALA A 272 -15.96 14.60 4.09
N PRO A 273 -16.31 14.42 5.36
CA PRO A 273 -16.16 15.45 6.39
C PRO A 273 -14.69 15.89 6.54
N PRO A 274 -14.41 17.01 7.24
CA PRO A 274 -13.04 17.45 7.49
C PRO A 274 -12.16 16.31 8.02
N PRO A 275 -10.88 16.24 7.58
CA PRO A 275 -9.99 15.14 7.96
C PRO A 275 -9.70 15.14 9.45
N ILE A 276 -9.39 13.95 9.97
CA ILE A 276 -8.91 13.78 11.35
C ILE A 276 -7.39 13.75 11.31
N ALA A 277 -6.74 14.71 11.97
CA ALA A 277 -5.29 14.69 12.15
C ALA A 277 -4.92 13.87 13.38
N VAL A 278 -3.97 12.94 13.21
CA VAL A 278 -3.39 12.14 14.29
C VAL A 278 -1.90 12.45 14.43
N PRO A 279 -1.27 12.25 15.59
CA PRO A 279 0.17 12.42 15.70
C PRO A 279 0.93 11.49 14.74
N GLY A 280 2.06 11.96 14.19
CA GLY A 280 2.92 11.13 13.33
C GLY A 280 3.16 11.73 11.95
N ARG A 281 3.96 10.99 11.17
CA ARG A 281 4.24 11.26 9.76
C ARG A 281 3.39 10.33 8.89
N HIS A 282 3.95 9.89 7.75
CA HIS A 282 3.26 9.08 6.75
C HIS A 282 2.87 7.67 7.21
N LEU A 283 3.58 7.04 8.15
CA LEU A 283 3.26 5.71 8.66
C LEU A 283 2.51 5.79 10.00
N THR A 284 1.33 6.44 10.02
CA THR A 284 0.55 6.64 11.24
C THR A 284 0.04 5.34 11.85
N MET A 285 -0.18 4.29 11.05
CA MET A 285 -0.55 2.96 11.52
C MET A 285 0.54 2.30 12.38
N ILE A 286 1.78 2.80 12.30
CA ILE A 286 2.91 2.36 13.15
C ILE A 286 3.16 3.36 14.28
N SER A 287 3.22 4.66 13.97
CA SER A 287 3.58 5.71 14.94
C SER A 287 2.49 6.03 15.95
N SER A 288 1.23 5.88 15.57
CA SER A 288 0.06 6.28 16.35
C SER A 288 -1.13 5.32 16.19
N PRO A 289 -0.92 4.00 16.35
CA PRO A 289 -1.94 3.00 16.06
C PRO A 289 -3.21 3.16 16.92
N GLN A 290 -3.08 3.62 18.16
CA GLN A 290 -4.23 3.84 19.04
C GLN A 290 -5.11 5.00 18.57
N GLN A 291 -4.51 6.11 18.14
CA GLN A 291 -5.22 7.29 17.65
C GLN A 291 -5.88 7.01 16.30
N VAL A 292 -5.19 6.30 15.39
CA VAL A 292 -5.77 5.85 14.12
C VAL A 292 -6.93 4.89 14.37
N ALA A 293 -6.78 3.92 15.28
CA ALA A 293 -7.86 3.00 15.65
C ALA A 293 -9.05 3.73 16.26
N ALA A 294 -8.82 4.71 17.13
CA ALA A 294 -9.90 5.52 17.71
C ALA A 294 -10.67 6.30 16.62
N ALA A 295 -9.97 6.89 15.65
CA ALA A 295 -10.58 7.59 14.53
C ALA A 295 -11.41 6.64 13.64
N ILE A 296 -10.93 5.42 13.37
CA ILE A 296 -11.65 4.40 12.59
C ILE A 296 -12.89 3.94 13.38
N ARG A 297 -12.79 3.65 14.68
CA ARG A 297 -13.94 3.27 15.53
C ARG A 297 -15.00 4.37 15.59
N GLY A 298 -14.58 5.64 15.74
CA GLY A 298 -15.49 6.77 15.69
C GLY A 298 -16.23 6.89 14.35
N PHE A 299 -15.54 6.59 13.24
CA PHE A 299 -16.16 6.53 11.93
C PHE A 299 -17.17 5.38 11.83
N ILE A 300 -16.82 4.17 12.27
CA ILE A 300 -17.73 3.00 12.29
C ILE A 300 -18.99 3.31 13.11
N SER A 301 -18.83 3.89 14.31
CA SER A 301 -19.98 4.28 15.15
C SER A 301 -20.89 5.30 14.47
N SER A 302 -20.34 6.23 13.69
CA SER A 302 -21.11 7.25 12.98
C SER A 302 -21.92 6.72 11.78
N ILE A 303 -21.64 5.51 11.29
CA ILE A 303 -22.37 4.88 10.19
C ILE A 303 -23.60 4.11 10.69
N HIS A 304 -23.55 3.62 11.92
CA HIS A 304 -24.60 2.78 12.51
C HIS A 304 -25.68 3.59 13.26
N HIS A 305 -25.58 4.90 13.23
CA HIS A 305 -26.58 5.86 13.74
C HIS A 305 -27.28 6.59 12.58
#